data_25f547d8d939f650a0ca1f6f4e9a61ad
#
_entry.id   25f547d8d939f650a0ca1f6f4e9a61ad
#
_cell.length_a   1.000
_cell.length_b   1.000
_cell.length_c   1.000
_cell.angle_alpha   90.00
_cell.angle_beta   90.00
_cell.angle_gamma   90.00
#
_symmetry.space_group_name_H-M   'P 1'
#
loop_
_entity.id
_entity.type
_entity.pdbx_description
1 polymer ?
#
loop_
_entity_poly.entity_id
_entity_poly.type
_entity_poly.pdbx_seq_one_letter_code
_entity_poly.pdbx_strand_id
1 'polypeptide(L)'
;ILANLPFPGWTEFVGEFGVKLGAASNFTFGILGLAACIGIAYYLAASYEIDRIGSVVLAVCAFLLLQAGEEWTIDPASLGASGLFTGIVTAIATVVIHRFFLKRRLVIRMPAEVPPAVAKSFSVLLPGAAIITGAWVIRVLLEFNVNQFVQAIFSPLAVGLNTLPGMLLYTFLILLLWCLGIHGSNVMGSIGDPIFLALLAANTEAYTAGEPLPNIFAGGFYIMFLCYGGTGSTLGLIINMLVSKKKAYRSLGKMALPSAIFCINEPIIFGFPIVMNPIMMIPFILTPLVLCVGTYFLSVTNVIGRIMFNPPWTTPPFINTYLATGGNIPAVLWSIASLLISVAIYYPFFKISERSLTEEEKGVTDAVAAKGEN
;
A
#
# COMPACT_ATOMS: atom_id res chain seq x y z
N ILE A 1 5.33 -14.40 -9.72
CA ILE A 1 4.19 -15.28 -9.37
C ILE A 1 4.11 -16.46 -10.34
N LEU A 2 3.99 -16.23 -11.66
CA LEU A 2 3.82 -17.33 -12.63
C LEU A 2 4.97 -18.35 -12.64
N ALA A 3 6.21 -17.93 -12.38
CA ALA A 3 7.34 -18.85 -12.30
C ALA A 3 7.31 -19.72 -11.03
N ASN A 4 6.71 -19.23 -9.96
CA ASN A 4 6.72 -19.82 -8.61
C ASN A 4 5.30 -20.03 -8.08
N LEU A 5 4.38 -20.56 -8.90
CA LEU A 5 3.07 -20.93 -8.41
C LEU A 5 3.22 -22.14 -7.47
N PRO A 6 2.56 -22.10 -6.31
CA PRO A 6 2.74 -23.12 -5.26
C PRO A 6 1.89 -24.36 -5.52
N PHE A 7 2.02 -24.94 -6.70
CA PHE A 7 1.40 -26.22 -7.03
C PHE A 7 2.47 -27.34 -7.04
N PRO A 8 2.18 -28.52 -6.49
CA PRO A 8 3.09 -29.65 -6.56
C PRO A 8 3.49 -29.95 -8.02
N GLY A 9 4.80 -30.06 -8.29
CA GLY A 9 5.34 -30.30 -9.63
C GLY A 9 5.34 -29.11 -10.57
N TRP A 10 4.89 -27.91 -10.14
CA TRP A 10 4.86 -26.72 -11.01
C TRP A 10 6.25 -26.28 -11.45
N THR A 11 7.21 -26.25 -10.53
CA THR A 11 8.60 -25.88 -10.82
C THR A 11 9.26 -26.86 -11.76
N GLU A 12 8.96 -28.17 -11.67
CA GLU A 12 9.41 -29.18 -12.60
C GLU A 12 8.75 -29.05 -13.97
N PHE A 13 7.42 -28.79 -13.99
CA PHE A 13 6.66 -28.57 -15.24
C PHE A 13 7.14 -27.35 -16.00
N VAL A 14 7.41 -26.24 -15.30
CA VAL A 14 7.87 -24.99 -15.91
C VAL A 14 9.35 -25.06 -16.31
N GLY A 15 10.19 -25.84 -15.58
CA GLY A 15 11.60 -26.06 -15.90
C GLY A 15 12.38 -24.78 -16.20
N GLU A 16 13.17 -24.78 -17.27
CA GLU A 16 13.94 -23.62 -17.73
C GLU A 16 13.06 -22.41 -18.11
N PHE A 17 11.80 -22.64 -18.49
CA PHE A 17 10.87 -21.56 -18.81
C PHE A 17 10.51 -20.74 -17.56
N GLY A 18 10.59 -21.34 -16.36
CA GLY A 18 10.41 -20.63 -15.08
C GLY A 18 11.43 -19.51 -14.87
N VAL A 19 12.68 -19.74 -15.26
CA VAL A 19 13.73 -18.71 -15.23
C VAL A 19 13.36 -17.55 -16.18
N LYS A 20 12.86 -17.86 -17.37
CA LYS A 20 12.40 -16.84 -18.35
C LYS A 20 11.20 -16.05 -17.83
N LEU A 21 10.26 -16.70 -17.15
CA LEU A 21 9.13 -16.03 -16.49
C LEU A 21 9.59 -15.16 -15.31
N GLY A 22 10.60 -15.63 -14.55
CA GLY A 22 11.22 -14.86 -13.46
C GLY A 22 11.93 -13.61 -13.95
N ALA A 23 12.48 -13.60 -15.17
CA ALA A 23 13.14 -12.45 -15.75
C ALA A 23 12.22 -11.21 -15.82
N ALA A 24 10.90 -11.38 -16.02
CA ALA A 24 9.93 -10.28 -15.97
C ALA A 24 9.95 -9.53 -14.63
N SER A 25 10.27 -10.21 -13.53
CA SER A 25 10.40 -9.61 -12.20
C SER A 25 11.55 -8.60 -12.14
N ASN A 26 12.68 -8.88 -12.79
CA ASN A 26 13.84 -8.01 -12.80
C ASN A 26 13.56 -6.69 -13.55
N PHE A 27 12.69 -6.73 -14.56
CA PHE A 27 12.28 -5.55 -15.32
C PHE A 27 11.04 -4.85 -14.77
N THR A 28 10.53 -5.27 -13.63
CA THR A 28 9.44 -4.64 -12.88
C THR A 28 9.89 -4.24 -11.47
N PHE A 29 10.04 -5.19 -10.57
CA PHE A 29 10.53 -4.92 -9.22
C PHE A 29 12.00 -4.49 -9.19
N GLY A 30 12.83 -5.02 -10.07
CA GLY A 30 14.25 -4.63 -10.18
C GLY A 30 14.48 -3.18 -10.63
N ILE A 31 13.44 -2.48 -11.11
CA ILE A 31 13.51 -1.04 -11.45
C ILE A 31 12.51 -0.20 -10.65
N LEU A 32 12.06 -0.69 -9.49
CA LEU A 32 11.01 -0.05 -8.69
C LEU A 32 11.38 1.40 -8.30
N GLY A 33 12.64 1.64 -7.90
CA GLY A 33 13.13 2.98 -7.55
C GLY A 33 13.13 3.94 -8.74
N LEU A 34 13.55 3.46 -9.90
CA LEU A 34 13.49 4.23 -11.15
C LEU A 34 12.04 4.53 -11.56
N ALA A 35 11.17 3.54 -11.50
CA ALA A 35 9.75 3.70 -11.83
C ALA A 35 9.07 4.70 -10.89
N ALA A 36 9.37 4.65 -9.59
CA ALA A 36 8.88 5.61 -8.61
C ALA A 36 9.40 7.05 -8.91
N CYS A 37 10.68 7.18 -9.24
CA CYS A 37 11.26 8.47 -9.64
C CYS A 37 10.51 9.08 -10.84
N ILE A 38 10.28 8.29 -11.90
CA ILE A 38 9.53 8.71 -13.09
C ILE A 38 8.10 9.13 -12.72
N GLY A 39 7.37 8.28 -12.00
CA GLY A 39 5.97 8.52 -11.64
C GLY A 39 5.79 9.76 -10.78
N ILE A 40 6.60 9.91 -9.74
CA ILE A 40 6.53 11.07 -8.83
C ILE A 40 6.89 12.36 -9.57
N ALA A 41 7.97 12.35 -10.37
CA ALA A 41 8.36 13.53 -11.14
C ALA A 41 7.24 13.97 -12.10
N TYR A 42 6.59 13.01 -12.77
CA TYR A 42 5.50 13.28 -13.71
C TYR A 42 4.28 13.90 -13.01
N TYR A 43 3.79 13.24 -11.94
CA TYR A 43 2.58 13.71 -11.26
C TYR A 43 2.80 14.99 -10.46
N LEU A 44 3.98 15.16 -9.84
CA LEU A 44 4.31 16.38 -9.13
C LEU A 44 4.50 17.57 -10.07
N ALA A 45 5.13 17.37 -11.23
CA ALA A 45 5.21 18.40 -12.27
C ALA A 45 3.82 18.77 -12.82
N ALA A 46 2.92 17.77 -12.95
CA ALA A 46 1.53 17.99 -13.32
C ALA A 46 0.79 18.86 -12.30
N SER A 47 0.94 18.58 -11.00
CA SER A 47 0.30 19.35 -9.92
C SER A 47 0.82 20.79 -9.83
N TYR A 48 2.03 21.02 -10.29
CA TYR A 48 2.64 22.35 -10.35
C TYR A 48 2.44 23.07 -11.69
N GLU A 49 1.74 22.43 -12.64
CA GLU A 49 1.46 22.96 -13.99
C GLU A 49 2.73 23.33 -14.77
N ILE A 50 3.83 22.58 -14.56
CA ILE A 50 5.10 22.74 -15.28
C ILE A 50 5.31 21.61 -16.29
N ASP A 51 6.37 21.71 -17.12
CA ASP A 51 6.68 20.68 -18.11
C ASP A 51 6.98 19.34 -17.47
N ARG A 52 6.10 18.35 -17.75
CA ARG A 52 6.13 17.02 -17.14
C ARG A 52 7.29 16.20 -17.69
N ILE A 53 7.46 16.22 -19.02
CA ILE A 53 8.46 15.40 -19.70
C ILE A 53 9.86 15.90 -19.35
N GLY A 54 10.10 17.21 -19.43
CA GLY A 54 11.37 17.80 -19.01
C GLY A 54 11.69 17.49 -17.56
N SER A 55 10.72 17.60 -16.64
CA SER A 55 10.90 17.25 -15.23
C SER A 55 11.28 15.78 -15.03
N VAL A 56 10.64 14.87 -15.75
CA VAL A 56 10.93 13.42 -15.68
C VAL A 56 12.34 13.14 -16.17
N VAL A 57 12.71 13.67 -17.34
CA VAL A 57 14.05 13.46 -17.90
C VAL A 57 15.12 13.95 -16.93
N LEU A 58 14.96 15.14 -16.36
CA LEU A 58 15.90 15.68 -15.39
C LEU A 58 15.97 14.82 -14.12
N ALA A 59 14.83 14.35 -13.61
CA ALA A 59 14.78 13.51 -12.43
C ALA A 59 15.47 12.16 -12.66
N VAL A 60 15.24 11.53 -13.80
CA VAL A 60 15.91 10.27 -14.18
C VAL A 60 17.42 10.48 -14.30
N CYS A 61 17.87 11.50 -15.00
CA CYS A 61 19.30 11.78 -15.13
C CYS A 61 19.96 12.04 -13.77
N ALA A 62 19.32 12.84 -12.90
CA ALA A 62 19.82 13.10 -11.56
C ALA A 62 19.83 11.83 -10.70
N PHE A 63 18.78 11.01 -10.75
CA PHE A 63 18.68 9.74 -10.03
C PHE A 63 19.79 8.78 -10.44
N LEU A 64 19.97 8.54 -11.74
CA LEU A 64 21.02 7.65 -12.24
C LEU A 64 22.41 8.12 -11.84
N LEU A 65 22.66 9.43 -11.91
CA LEU A 65 23.94 9.99 -11.50
C LEU A 65 24.21 9.81 -9.99
N LEU A 66 23.19 9.98 -9.15
CA LEU A 66 23.30 9.78 -7.70
C LEU A 66 23.45 8.30 -7.30
N GLN A 67 23.06 7.36 -8.18
CA GLN A 67 23.23 5.91 -8.00
C GLN A 67 24.56 5.36 -8.53
N ALA A 68 25.36 6.20 -9.21
CA ALA A 68 26.63 5.78 -9.76
C ALA A 68 27.58 5.27 -8.65
N GLY A 69 28.14 4.07 -8.85
CA GLY A 69 29.12 3.43 -7.97
C GLY A 69 30.54 3.99 -8.12
N GLU A 70 31.53 3.29 -7.56
CA GLU A 70 32.94 3.72 -7.58
C GLU A 70 33.54 3.76 -8.98
N GLU A 71 33.14 2.83 -9.85
CA GLU A 71 33.62 2.75 -11.24
C GLU A 71 32.68 3.50 -12.23
N TRP A 72 31.86 4.40 -11.74
CA TRP A 72 30.81 5.11 -12.53
C TRP A 72 29.80 4.17 -13.20
N THR A 73 29.72 2.94 -12.72
CA THR A 73 28.70 1.96 -13.10
C THR A 73 27.52 2.02 -12.13
N ILE A 74 26.35 1.57 -12.57
CA ILE A 74 25.16 1.52 -11.75
C ILE A 74 24.93 0.07 -11.33
N ASP A 75 24.92 -0.18 -10.03
CA ASP A 75 24.44 -1.47 -9.52
C ASP A 75 22.95 -1.63 -9.85
N PRO A 76 22.54 -2.67 -10.60
CA PRO A 76 21.14 -2.91 -10.91
C PRO A 76 20.21 -2.92 -9.68
N ALA A 77 20.69 -3.40 -8.53
CA ALA A 77 19.92 -3.40 -7.28
C ALA A 77 19.52 -2.00 -6.82
N SER A 78 20.36 -0.99 -7.12
CA SER A 78 20.11 0.41 -6.77
C SER A 78 19.02 1.07 -7.60
N LEU A 79 18.60 0.47 -8.71
CA LEU A 79 17.42 0.90 -9.48
C LEU A 79 16.12 0.31 -8.93
N GLY A 80 16.22 -0.74 -8.14
CA GLY A 80 15.12 -1.46 -7.50
C GLY A 80 14.71 -0.89 -6.16
N ALA A 81 14.42 -1.79 -5.23
CA ALA A 81 13.93 -1.44 -3.89
C ALA A 81 14.95 -0.64 -3.06
N SER A 82 16.24 -0.95 -3.18
CA SER A 82 17.29 -0.23 -2.43
C SER A 82 17.42 1.24 -2.84
N GLY A 83 17.05 1.57 -4.09
CA GLY A 83 17.02 2.95 -4.59
C GLY A 83 15.66 3.66 -4.47
N LEU A 84 14.65 2.99 -3.94
CA LEU A 84 13.27 3.51 -3.93
C LEU A 84 13.17 4.89 -3.25
N PHE A 85 13.67 5.01 -2.05
CA PHE A 85 13.61 6.27 -1.30
C PHE A 85 14.45 7.37 -1.95
N THR A 86 15.63 7.02 -2.49
CA THR A 86 16.46 7.95 -3.24
C THR A 86 15.73 8.43 -4.49
N GLY A 87 15.01 7.56 -5.19
CA GLY A 87 14.18 7.93 -6.34
C GLY A 87 13.07 8.92 -5.96
N ILE A 88 12.39 8.70 -4.85
CA ILE A 88 11.36 9.61 -4.32
C ILE A 88 11.95 11.00 -4.02
N VAL A 89 13.03 11.04 -3.23
CA VAL A 89 13.67 12.30 -2.83
C VAL A 89 14.22 13.05 -4.03
N THR A 90 14.89 12.35 -4.95
CA THR A 90 15.45 12.95 -6.17
C THR A 90 14.36 13.54 -7.07
N ALA A 91 13.25 12.80 -7.26
CA ALA A 91 12.13 13.30 -8.05
C ALA A 91 11.54 14.59 -7.47
N ILE A 92 11.28 14.59 -6.16
CA ILE A 92 10.74 15.78 -5.47
C ILE A 92 11.71 16.95 -5.58
N ALA A 93 12.99 16.75 -5.25
CA ALA A 93 14.02 17.79 -5.31
C ALA A 93 14.14 18.38 -6.73
N THR A 94 14.22 17.52 -7.74
CA THR A 94 14.31 17.93 -9.15
C THR A 94 13.11 18.79 -9.57
N VAL A 95 11.90 18.36 -9.29
CA VAL A 95 10.68 19.08 -9.70
C VAL A 95 10.56 20.41 -8.95
N VAL A 96 10.90 20.45 -7.67
CA VAL A 96 10.89 21.69 -6.87
C VAL A 96 11.93 22.69 -7.40
N ILE A 97 13.15 22.23 -7.71
CA ILE A 97 14.19 23.07 -8.31
C ILE A 97 13.75 23.57 -9.69
N HIS A 98 13.24 22.70 -10.55
CA HIS A 98 12.72 23.08 -11.88
C HIS A 98 11.64 24.16 -11.75
N ARG A 99 10.65 23.96 -10.86
CA ARG A 99 9.61 24.96 -10.56
C ARG A 99 10.18 26.28 -10.05
N PHE A 100 11.20 26.24 -9.19
CA PHE A 100 11.86 27.43 -8.68
C PHE A 100 12.46 28.28 -9.83
N PHE A 101 13.21 27.65 -10.75
CA PHE A 101 13.80 28.34 -11.90
C PHE A 101 12.72 28.97 -12.79
N LEU A 102 11.62 28.25 -13.05
CA LEU A 102 10.49 28.77 -13.83
C LEU A 102 9.84 29.98 -13.13
N LYS A 103 9.56 29.88 -11.83
CA LYS A 103 8.97 30.98 -11.04
C LYS A 103 9.85 32.21 -10.98
N ARG A 104 11.16 32.01 -10.86
CA ARG A 104 12.14 33.08 -10.85
C ARG A 104 12.51 33.60 -12.24
N ARG A 105 11.92 33.02 -13.27
CA ARG A 105 12.17 33.35 -14.68
C ARG A 105 13.63 33.16 -15.09
N LEU A 106 14.36 32.28 -14.41
CA LEU A 106 15.74 31.89 -14.69
C LEU A 106 15.76 30.80 -15.77
N VAL A 107 15.26 31.14 -16.95
CA VAL A 107 15.12 30.21 -18.09
C VAL A 107 15.44 30.92 -19.40
N ILE A 108 15.91 30.17 -20.39
CA ILE A 108 16.12 30.69 -21.74
C ILE A 108 14.73 30.91 -22.37
N ARG A 109 14.46 32.16 -22.74
CA ARG A 109 13.22 32.54 -23.40
C ARG A 109 13.42 32.60 -24.89
N MET A 110 12.53 32.00 -25.64
CA MET A 110 12.51 32.10 -27.09
C MET A 110 11.54 33.18 -27.55
N PRO A 111 11.77 33.78 -28.73
CA PRO A 111 10.83 34.68 -29.38
C PRO A 111 9.48 33.99 -29.61
N ALA A 112 8.41 34.79 -29.76
CA ALA A 112 7.03 34.28 -29.91
C ALA A 112 6.81 33.48 -31.21
N GLU A 113 7.67 33.65 -32.17
CA GLU A 113 7.64 32.97 -33.47
C GLU A 113 8.14 31.50 -33.40
N VAL A 114 8.81 31.14 -32.30
CA VAL A 114 9.32 29.78 -32.10
C VAL A 114 8.20 28.83 -31.68
N PRO A 115 8.07 27.65 -32.29
CA PRO A 115 7.06 26.67 -31.89
C PRO A 115 7.11 26.36 -30.39
N PRO A 116 5.96 26.22 -29.70
CA PRO A 116 5.89 26.04 -28.24
C PRO A 116 6.67 24.82 -27.73
N ALA A 117 6.74 23.73 -28.51
CA ALA A 117 7.51 22.55 -28.15
C ALA A 117 9.00 22.83 -28.08
N VAL A 118 9.55 23.63 -29.01
CA VAL A 118 10.95 24.03 -29.04
C VAL A 118 11.24 24.98 -27.87
N ALA A 119 10.37 25.99 -27.68
CA ALA A 119 10.52 26.94 -26.58
C ALA A 119 10.55 26.24 -25.19
N LYS A 120 9.72 25.22 -25.00
CA LYS A 120 9.72 24.38 -23.78
C LYS A 120 11.06 23.65 -23.58
N SER A 121 11.61 23.06 -24.63
CA SER A 121 12.92 22.38 -24.55
C SER A 121 14.04 23.31 -24.11
N PHE A 122 14.05 24.55 -24.58
CA PHE A 122 15.05 25.55 -24.16
C PHE A 122 14.82 26.04 -22.73
N SER A 123 13.57 26.09 -22.26
CA SER A 123 13.29 26.53 -20.90
C SER A 123 13.79 25.56 -19.81
N VAL A 124 14.01 24.28 -20.18
CA VAL A 124 14.50 23.22 -19.29
C VAL A 124 16.04 23.24 -19.16
N LEU A 125 16.78 23.88 -20.07
CA LEU A 125 18.24 23.80 -20.13
C LEU A 125 18.92 24.35 -18.88
N LEU A 126 18.59 25.56 -18.43
CA LEU A 126 19.20 26.14 -17.23
C LEU A 126 18.83 25.40 -15.94
N PRO A 127 17.55 25.07 -15.68
CA PRO A 127 17.19 24.16 -14.57
C PRO A 127 17.95 22.84 -14.65
N GLY A 128 18.02 22.25 -15.85
CA GLY A 128 18.73 21.00 -16.09
C GLY A 128 20.22 21.07 -15.78
N ALA A 129 20.88 22.09 -16.28
CA ALA A 129 22.30 22.34 -15.96
C ALA A 129 22.52 22.43 -14.44
N ALA A 130 21.67 23.17 -13.72
CA ALA A 130 21.79 23.32 -12.27
C ALA A 130 21.55 21.99 -11.53
N ILE A 131 20.51 21.23 -11.91
CA ILE A 131 20.15 19.94 -11.29
C ILE A 131 21.26 18.91 -11.52
N ILE A 132 21.69 18.74 -12.77
CA ILE A 132 22.72 17.74 -13.11
C ILE A 132 24.06 18.11 -12.50
N THR A 133 24.47 19.39 -12.55
CA THR A 133 25.69 19.84 -11.91
C THR A 133 25.61 19.66 -10.39
N GLY A 134 24.47 19.95 -9.78
CA GLY A 134 24.26 19.73 -8.34
C GLY A 134 24.39 18.26 -7.97
N ALA A 135 23.74 17.36 -8.70
CA ALA A 135 23.86 15.92 -8.50
C ALA A 135 25.29 15.42 -8.72
N TRP A 136 25.98 15.95 -9.75
CA TRP A 136 27.38 15.64 -10.04
C TRP A 136 28.31 16.09 -8.90
N VAL A 137 28.16 17.33 -8.41
CA VAL A 137 28.92 17.84 -7.28
C VAL A 137 28.75 16.95 -6.06
N ILE A 138 27.50 16.61 -5.73
CA ILE A 138 27.19 15.78 -4.55
C ILE A 138 27.81 14.38 -4.69
N ARG A 139 27.62 13.72 -5.83
CA ARG A 139 28.05 12.32 -5.99
C ARG A 139 29.49 12.17 -6.36
N VAL A 140 30.01 13.04 -7.24
CA VAL A 140 31.34 12.89 -7.85
C VAL A 140 32.38 13.72 -7.12
N LEU A 141 32.11 15.01 -6.85
CA LEU A 141 33.08 15.88 -6.24
C LEU A 141 33.17 15.70 -4.71
N LEU A 142 32.03 15.54 -4.05
CA LEU A 142 31.96 15.32 -2.60
C LEU A 142 31.98 13.82 -2.24
N GLU A 143 31.94 12.92 -3.22
CA GLU A 143 31.89 11.48 -3.03
C GLU A 143 30.76 11.02 -2.09
N PHE A 144 29.72 11.87 -1.94
CA PHE A 144 28.63 11.62 -1.00
C PHE A 144 27.65 10.60 -1.55
N ASN A 145 27.51 9.49 -0.82
CA ASN A 145 26.55 8.43 -1.18
C ASN A 145 25.13 8.79 -0.70
N VAL A 146 24.37 9.45 -1.58
CA VAL A 146 22.99 9.88 -1.30
C VAL A 146 22.10 8.68 -1.00
N ASN A 147 22.31 7.54 -1.67
CA ASN A 147 21.49 6.34 -1.47
C ASN A 147 21.64 5.80 -0.04
N GLN A 148 22.88 5.64 0.43
CA GLN A 148 23.14 5.20 1.81
C GLN A 148 22.62 6.22 2.84
N PHE A 149 22.78 7.50 2.59
CA PHE A 149 22.30 8.56 3.49
C PHE A 149 20.77 8.55 3.60
N VAL A 150 20.08 8.47 2.48
CA VAL A 150 18.61 8.43 2.45
C VAL A 150 18.12 7.13 3.12
N GLN A 151 18.71 5.98 2.82
CA GLN A 151 18.40 4.73 3.51
C GLN A 151 18.60 4.83 5.03
N ALA A 152 19.69 5.45 5.48
CA ALA A 152 19.95 5.63 6.91
C ALA A 152 18.87 6.49 7.61
N ILE A 153 18.34 7.50 6.93
CA ILE A 153 17.22 8.32 7.45
C ILE A 153 15.93 7.51 7.55
N PHE A 154 15.61 6.71 6.55
CA PHE A 154 14.36 5.91 6.53
C PHE A 154 14.46 4.60 7.30
N SER A 155 15.68 4.10 7.56
CA SER A 155 15.90 2.84 8.28
C SER A 155 15.19 2.78 9.65
N PRO A 156 15.25 3.78 10.53
CA PRO A 156 14.55 3.73 11.81
C PRO A 156 13.04 3.58 11.65
N LEU A 157 12.45 4.23 10.62
CA LEU A 157 11.02 4.11 10.35
C LEU A 157 10.68 2.72 9.79
N ALA A 158 11.51 2.18 8.89
CA ALA A 158 11.35 0.83 8.36
C ALA A 158 11.48 -0.23 9.47
N VAL A 159 12.50 -0.10 10.34
CA VAL A 159 12.68 -0.97 11.50
C VAL A 159 11.48 -0.81 12.45
N GLY A 160 11.04 0.40 12.73
CA GLY A 160 9.88 0.67 13.59
C GLY A 160 8.61 0.01 13.08
N LEU A 161 8.29 0.18 11.79
CA LEU A 161 7.11 -0.42 11.16
C LEU A 161 7.21 -1.95 11.02
N ASN A 162 8.42 -2.51 10.97
CA ASN A 162 8.64 -3.96 10.98
C ASN A 162 8.64 -4.57 12.40
N THR A 163 8.15 -3.82 13.39
CA THR A 163 7.90 -4.31 14.75
C THR A 163 6.41 -4.43 15.04
N LEU A 164 6.04 -5.32 15.97
CA LEU A 164 4.64 -5.44 16.38
C LEU A 164 4.03 -4.12 16.90
N PRO A 165 4.67 -3.36 17.79
CA PRO A 165 4.13 -2.07 18.24
C PRO A 165 3.95 -1.06 17.09
N GLY A 166 4.91 -0.99 16.17
CA GLY A 166 4.84 -0.09 15.03
C GLY A 166 3.70 -0.46 14.07
N MET A 167 3.54 -1.75 13.77
CA MET A 167 2.43 -2.22 12.92
C MET A 167 1.07 -2.05 13.59
N LEU A 168 0.98 -2.25 14.91
CA LEU A 168 -0.24 -1.98 15.66
C LEU A 168 -0.61 -0.50 15.62
N LEU A 169 0.34 0.39 15.84
CA LEU A 169 0.12 1.84 15.76
C LEU A 169 -0.29 2.26 14.34
N TYR A 170 0.39 1.77 13.32
CA TYR A 170 0.06 2.02 11.92
C TYR A 170 -1.37 1.56 11.58
N THR A 171 -1.71 0.33 11.96
CA THR A 171 -3.05 -0.24 11.76
C THR A 171 -4.11 0.56 12.53
N PHE A 172 -3.84 0.92 13.78
CA PHE A 172 -4.75 1.73 14.60
C PHE A 172 -5.03 3.08 13.96
N LEU A 173 -4.01 3.78 13.46
CA LEU A 173 -4.17 5.09 12.81
C LEU A 173 -5.00 4.98 11.52
N ILE A 174 -4.79 3.95 10.70
CA ILE A 174 -5.65 3.70 9.53
C ILE A 174 -7.11 3.60 9.95
N LEU A 175 -7.40 2.76 10.95
CA LEU A 175 -8.77 2.47 11.38
C LEU A 175 -9.42 3.66 12.08
N LEU A 176 -8.64 4.40 12.87
CA LEU A 176 -9.11 5.63 13.52
C LEU A 176 -9.51 6.68 12.49
N LEU A 177 -8.70 6.92 11.46
CA LEU A 177 -9.01 7.85 10.38
C LEU A 177 -10.29 7.44 9.66
N TRP A 178 -10.48 6.16 9.36
CA TRP A 178 -11.73 5.65 8.78
C TRP A 178 -12.93 5.90 9.69
N CYS A 179 -12.79 5.72 11.00
CA CYS A 179 -13.84 6.03 11.95
C CYS A 179 -14.22 7.51 11.96
N LEU A 180 -13.28 8.40 11.63
CA LEU A 180 -13.50 9.85 11.48
C LEU A 180 -13.98 10.27 10.10
N GLY A 181 -14.25 9.31 9.19
CA GLY A 181 -14.70 9.59 7.82
C GLY A 181 -13.58 9.94 6.85
N ILE A 182 -12.33 9.79 7.23
CA ILE A 182 -11.14 10.00 6.39
C ILE A 182 -10.68 8.65 5.86
N HIS A 183 -10.32 8.57 4.58
CA HIS A 183 -9.81 7.32 3.98
C HIS A 183 -8.41 6.98 4.52
N GLY A 184 -8.37 6.33 5.71
CA GLY A 184 -7.15 6.10 6.47
C GLY A 184 -6.08 5.31 5.71
N SER A 185 -6.48 4.32 4.90
CA SER A 185 -5.53 3.55 4.09
C SER A 185 -4.78 4.42 3.08
N ASN A 186 -5.43 5.40 2.45
CA ASN A 186 -4.76 6.31 1.51
C ASN A 186 -3.82 7.28 2.24
N VAL A 187 -4.25 7.82 3.39
CA VAL A 187 -3.42 8.76 4.17
C VAL A 187 -2.17 8.05 4.71
N MET A 188 -2.35 6.94 5.40
CA MET A 188 -1.24 6.19 5.99
C MET A 188 -0.41 5.46 4.95
N GLY A 189 -1.03 4.98 3.85
CA GLY A 189 -0.35 4.34 2.74
C GLY A 189 0.67 5.26 2.06
N SER A 190 0.39 6.57 1.96
CA SER A 190 1.35 7.52 1.40
C SER A 190 2.72 7.53 2.14
N ILE A 191 2.73 7.15 3.41
CA ILE A 191 3.94 7.04 4.23
C ILE A 191 4.43 5.57 4.30
N GLY A 192 3.51 4.64 4.54
CA GLY A 192 3.84 3.24 4.82
C GLY A 192 4.14 2.40 3.57
N ASP A 193 3.42 2.62 2.47
CA ASP A 193 3.54 1.76 1.28
C ASP A 193 4.97 1.71 0.70
N PRO A 194 5.72 2.82 0.57
CA PRO A 194 7.10 2.76 0.11
C PRO A 194 7.98 1.88 1.02
N ILE A 195 7.76 1.96 2.33
CA ILE A 195 8.52 1.18 3.32
C ILE A 195 8.16 -0.31 3.21
N PHE A 196 6.87 -0.62 3.22
CA PHE A 196 6.40 -2.00 3.13
C PHE A 196 6.76 -2.67 1.79
N LEU A 197 6.79 -1.92 0.69
CA LEU A 197 7.26 -2.40 -0.61
C LEU A 197 8.76 -2.71 -0.58
N ALA A 198 9.58 -1.89 0.08
CA ALA A 198 11.01 -2.17 0.26
C ALA A 198 11.24 -3.44 1.12
N LEU A 199 10.48 -3.60 2.21
CA LEU A 199 10.53 -4.81 3.04
C LEU A 199 10.06 -6.07 2.28
N LEU A 200 9.07 -5.93 1.40
CA LEU A 200 8.60 -7.01 0.53
C LEU A 200 9.65 -7.38 -0.51
N ALA A 201 10.31 -6.41 -1.12
CA ALA A 201 11.35 -6.66 -2.10
C ALA A 201 12.51 -7.44 -1.48
N ALA A 202 12.93 -7.09 -0.24
CA ALA A 202 13.93 -7.86 0.51
C ALA A 202 13.46 -9.31 0.78
N ASN A 203 12.17 -9.52 1.10
CA ASN A 203 11.63 -10.87 1.23
C ASN A 203 11.62 -11.63 -0.10
N THR A 204 11.27 -10.98 -1.20
CA THR A 204 11.25 -11.60 -2.53
C THR A 204 12.67 -11.98 -2.98
N GLU A 205 13.64 -11.13 -2.71
CA GLU A 205 15.06 -11.38 -2.98
C GLU A 205 15.59 -12.57 -2.17
N ALA A 206 15.36 -12.60 -0.85
CA ALA A 206 15.71 -13.71 0.02
C ALA A 206 15.06 -15.04 -0.46
N TYR A 207 13.78 -14.99 -0.85
CA TYR A 207 13.10 -16.17 -1.38
C TYR A 207 13.76 -16.69 -2.67
N THR A 208 14.12 -15.81 -3.60
CA THR A 208 14.78 -16.20 -4.86
C THR A 208 16.20 -16.76 -4.62
N ALA A 209 16.87 -16.29 -3.56
CA ALA A 209 18.18 -16.80 -3.13
C ALA A 209 18.07 -18.11 -2.32
N GLY A 210 16.86 -18.55 -1.97
CA GLY A 210 16.65 -19.72 -1.11
C GLY A 210 16.96 -19.47 0.38
N GLU A 211 16.98 -18.19 0.78
CA GLU A 211 17.28 -17.76 2.14
C GLU A 211 16.00 -17.53 2.96
N PRO A 212 16.08 -17.56 4.30
CA PRO A 212 14.95 -17.22 5.17
C PRO A 212 14.49 -15.79 4.95
N LEU A 213 13.16 -15.61 4.87
CA LEU A 213 12.56 -14.30 4.67
C LEU A 213 12.79 -13.38 5.89
N PRO A 214 13.44 -12.20 5.74
CA PRO A 214 13.84 -11.37 6.88
C PRO A 214 12.66 -10.64 7.55
N ASN A 215 11.64 -10.23 6.77
CA ASN A 215 10.63 -9.31 7.25
C ASN A 215 9.28 -10.00 7.49
N ILE A 216 8.64 -9.71 8.64
CA ILE A 216 7.27 -10.16 8.94
C ILE A 216 6.26 -9.20 8.33
N PHE A 217 6.41 -7.91 8.62
CA PHE A 217 5.51 -6.86 8.14
C PHE A 217 6.01 -6.32 6.79
N ALA A 218 5.84 -7.12 5.76
CA ALA A 218 6.15 -6.74 4.37
C ALA A 218 4.90 -6.22 3.64
N GLY A 219 5.09 -5.69 2.43
CA GLY A 219 3.99 -5.22 1.59
C GLY A 219 2.92 -6.29 1.39
N GLY A 220 1.67 -5.92 1.54
CA GLY A 220 0.54 -6.85 1.51
C GLY A 220 0.10 -7.39 2.88
N PHE A 221 0.93 -7.32 3.94
CA PHE A 221 0.57 -7.87 5.26
C PHE A 221 -0.76 -7.36 5.78
N TYR A 222 -0.97 -6.03 5.74
CA TYR A 222 -2.21 -5.41 6.19
C TYR A 222 -3.43 -5.95 5.43
N ILE A 223 -3.35 -6.03 4.11
CA ILE A 223 -4.46 -6.47 3.27
C ILE A 223 -4.71 -7.97 3.40
N MET A 224 -3.65 -8.79 3.38
CA MET A 224 -3.76 -10.25 3.33
C MET A 224 -4.20 -10.87 4.66
N PHE A 225 -3.78 -10.28 5.78
CA PHE A 225 -4.04 -10.84 7.10
C PHE A 225 -4.98 -10.04 7.99
N LEU A 226 -5.23 -8.74 7.67
CA LEU A 226 -6.02 -7.88 8.54
C LEU A 226 -7.29 -7.31 7.88
N CYS A 227 -7.50 -7.51 6.56
CA CYS A 227 -8.58 -6.86 5.82
C CYS A 227 -9.55 -7.87 5.17
N TYR A 228 -10.07 -8.80 5.95
CA TYR A 228 -11.08 -9.74 5.44
C TYR A 228 -12.39 -9.00 5.10
N GLY A 229 -12.65 -8.87 3.80
CA GLY A 229 -13.78 -8.10 3.29
C GLY A 229 -13.58 -6.59 3.32
N GLY A 230 -12.32 -6.13 3.38
CA GLY A 230 -11.91 -4.73 3.42
C GLY A 230 -11.44 -4.25 4.78
N THR A 231 -11.14 -2.97 4.89
CA THR A 231 -10.64 -2.33 6.13
C THR A 231 -11.55 -2.64 7.33
N GLY A 232 -10.94 -2.95 8.46
CA GLY A 232 -11.67 -3.34 9.67
C GLY A 232 -12.14 -4.80 9.70
N SER A 233 -11.76 -5.63 8.71
CA SER A 233 -12.20 -7.04 8.59
C SER A 233 -13.73 -7.19 8.59
N THR A 234 -14.42 -6.33 7.86
CA THR A 234 -15.89 -6.18 7.90
C THR A 234 -16.67 -7.36 7.33
N LEU A 235 -16.02 -8.36 6.70
CA LEU A 235 -16.68 -9.59 6.26
C LEU A 235 -17.30 -10.32 7.45
N GLY A 236 -16.68 -10.29 8.63
CA GLY A 236 -17.24 -10.83 9.86
C GLY A 236 -18.56 -10.16 10.27
N LEU A 237 -18.65 -8.83 10.13
CA LEU A 237 -19.89 -8.08 10.32
C LEU A 237 -20.96 -8.48 9.28
N ILE A 238 -20.58 -8.56 8.02
CA ILE A 238 -21.49 -8.95 6.92
C ILE A 238 -22.08 -10.35 7.19
N ILE A 239 -21.28 -11.31 7.65
CA ILE A 239 -21.75 -12.64 8.01
C ILE A 239 -22.80 -12.55 9.13
N ASN A 240 -22.56 -11.76 10.18
CA ASN A 240 -23.54 -11.52 11.25
C ASN A 240 -24.84 -10.90 10.71
N MET A 241 -24.75 -9.98 9.75
CA MET A 241 -25.92 -9.37 9.12
C MET A 241 -26.73 -10.38 8.30
N LEU A 242 -26.09 -11.29 7.57
CA LEU A 242 -26.74 -12.29 6.75
C LEU A 242 -27.61 -13.27 7.57
N VAL A 243 -27.19 -13.55 8.82
CA VAL A 243 -27.93 -14.43 9.75
C VAL A 243 -28.90 -13.66 10.65
N SER A 244 -28.96 -12.33 10.55
CA SER A 244 -29.84 -11.48 11.35
C SER A 244 -31.32 -11.80 11.08
N LYS A 245 -32.14 -11.67 12.13
CA LYS A 245 -33.61 -11.73 12.02
C LYS A 245 -34.20 -10.47 11.38
N LYS A 246 -33.49 -9.33 11.43
CA LYS A 246 -33.94 -8.07 10.86
C LYS A 246 -33.73 -8.06 9.35
N LYS A 247 -34.83 -7.84 8.61
CA LYS A 247 -34.85 -7.82 7.14
C LYS A 247 -33.92 -6.74 6.56
N ALA A 248 -33.86 -5.56 7.21
CA ALA A 248 -33.01 -4.44 6.78
C ALA A 248 -31.52 -4.85 6.77
N TYR A 249 -31.04 -5.40 7.89
CA TYR A 249 -29.63 -5.82 8.00
C TYR A 249 -29.30 -6.97 7.05
N ARG A 250 -30.21 -7.95 6.92
CA ARG A 250 -30.00 -9.06 5.98
C ARG A 250 -29.94 -8.57 4.52
N SER A 251 -30.76 -7.60 4.15
CA SER A 251 -30.74 -7.01 2.81
C SER A 251 -29.43 -6.25 2.55
N LEU A 252 -28.98 -5.44 3.51
CA LEU A 252 -27.71 -4.72 3.41
C LEU A 252 -26.53 -5.70 3.32
N GLY A 253 -26.50 -6.76 4.16
CA GLY A 253 -25.46 -7.78 4.10
C GLY A 253 -25.40 -8.47 2.74
N LYS A 254 -26.56 -8.80 2.14
CA LYS A 254 -26.62 -9.40 0.79
C LYS A 254 -26.12 -8.45 -0.29
N MET A 255 -26.40 -7.16 -0.17
CA MET A 255 -25.96 -6.14 -1.12
C MET A 255 -24.44 -5.90 -1.04
N ALA A 256 -23.89 -5.91 0.18
CA ALA A 256 -22.47 -5.64 0.40
C ALA A 256 -21.56 -6.87 0.20
N LEU A 257 -22.07 -8.08 0.32
CA LEU A 257 -21.27 -9.32 0.24
C LEU A 257 -20.46 -9.44 -1.06
N PRO A 258 -21.03 -9.20 -2.26
CA PRO A 258 -20.27 -9.35 -3.50
C PRO A 258 -19.04 -8.47 -3.58
N SER A 259 -19.11 -7.21 -3.15
CA SER A 259 -17.98 -6.31 -3.13
C SER A 259 -16.97 -6.66 -2.02
N ALA A 260 -17.45 -7.09 -0.86
CA ALA A 260 -16.61 -7.46 0.27
C ALA A 260 -15.74 -8.70 -0.02
N ILE A 261 -16.20 -9.66 -0.84
CA ILE A 261 -15.37 -10.78 -1.30
C ILE A 261 -14.10 -10.27 -2.03
N PHE A 262 -14.19 -9.12 -2.68
CA PHE A 262 -13.05 -8.47 -3.34
C PHE A 262 -12.41 -7.37 -2.48
N CYS A 263 -12.56 -7.44 -1.17
CA CYS A 263 -11.98 -6.49 -0.19
C CYS A 263 -12.49 -5.04 -0.34
N ILE A 264 -13.66 -4.82 -0.96
CA ILE A 264 -14.30 -3.51 -1.14
C ILE A 264 -15.47 -3.43 -0.16
N ASN A 265 -15.36 -2.57 0.87
CA ASN A 265 -16.33 -2.51 1.97
C ASN A 265 -17.00 -1.15 2.19
N GLU A 266 -16.85 -0.21 1.26
CA GLU A 266 -17.57 1.06 1.30
C GLU A 266 -19.10 0.90 1.44
N PRO A 267 -19.76 -0.10 0.79
CA PRO A 267 -21.19 -0.31 1.00
C PRO A 267 -21.56 -0.61 2.46
N ILE A 268 -20.67 -1.25 3.22
CA ILE A 268 -20.87 -1.51 4.65
C ILE A 268 -20.49 -0.32 5.51
N ILE A 269 -19.35 0.32 5.23
CA ILE A 269 -18.87 1.46 6.02
C ILE A 269 -19.89 2.61 6.02
N PHE A 270 -20.50 2.87 4.86
CA PHE A 270 -21.47 3.96 4.70
C PHE A 270 -22.93 3.50 4.80
N GLY A 271 -23.25 2.26 4.42
CA GLY A 271 -24.60 1.72 4.49
C GLY A 271 -25.02 1.24 5.89
N PHE A 272 -24.07 0.79 6.67
CA PHE A 272 -24.24 0.52 8.10
C PHE A 272 -23.36 1.52 8.85
N PRO A 273 -23.91 2.36 9.75
CA PRO A 273 -23.17 3.48 10.30
C PRO A 273 -22.01 2.99 11.17
N ILE A 274 -20.82 2.85 10.57
CA ILE A 274 -19.55 2.58 11.27
C ILE A 274 -18.87 3.91 11.59
N VAL A 275 -18.84 4.82 10.61
CA VAL A 275 -18.27 6.16 10.75
C VAL A 275 -18.99 6.93 11.84
N MET A 276 -18.24 7.50 12.78
CA MET A 276 -18.75 8.28 13.94
C MET A 276 -19.73 7.52 14.85
N ASN A 277 -19.75 6.19 14.77
CA ASN A 277 -20.56 5.34 15.65
C ASN A 277 -19.68 4.71 16.73
N PRO A 278 -19.73 5.18 17.98
CA PRO A 278 -18.85 4.71 19.05
C PRO A 278 -18.95 3.21 19.32
N ILE A 279 -20.14 2.61 19.13
CA ILE A 279 -20.35 1.17 19.35
C ILE A 279 -19.64 0.36 18.29
N MET A 280 -19.78 0.75 17.00
CA MET A 280 -19.23 0.00 15.88
C MET A 280 -17.76 0.32 15.60
N MET A 281 -17.27 1.46 16.04
CA MET A 281 -15.85 1.79 16.00
C MET A 281 -15.00 0.79 16.81
N ILE A 282 -15.53 0.29 17.92
CA ILE A 282 -14.80 -0.65 18.79
C ILE A 282 -14.44 -1.94 18.04
N PRO A 283 -15.38 -2.74 17.48
CA PRO A 283 -15.03 -3.96 16.77
C PRO A 283 -14.28 -3.67 15.45
N PHE A 284 -14.55 -2.53 14.81
CA PHE A 284 -13.84 -2.12 13.58
C PHE A 284 -12.35 -1.90 13.82
N ILE A 285 -11.97 -1.32 14.96
CA ILE A 285 -10.57 -1.12 15.35
C ILE A 285 -9.99 -2.40 15.99
N LEU A 286 -10.72 -3.02 16.92
CA LEU A 286 -10.23 -4.14 17.72
C LEU A 286 -9.91 -5.37 16.85
N THR A 287 -10.77 -5.67 15.85
CA THR A 287 -10.62 -6.90 15.05
C THR A 287 -9.26 -6.94 14.34
N PRO A 288 -8.86 -5.96 13.50
CA PRO A 288 -7.56 -6.02 12.85
C PRO A 288 -6.37 -6.00 13.82
N LEU A 289 -6.49 -5.31 14.97
CA LEU A 289 -5.43 -5.31 15.98
C LEU A 289 -5.22 -6.69 16.61
N VAL A 290 -6.30 -7.40 16.93
CA VAL A 290 -6.23 -8.78 17.45
C VAL A 290 -5.64 -9.71 16.38
N LEU A 291 -6.08 -9.59 15.13
CA LEU A 291 -5.54 -10.38 14.03
C LEU A 291 -4.05 -10.08 13.78
N CYS A 292 -3.63 -8.82 13.90
CA CYS A 292 -2.23 -8.42 13.78
C CYS A 292 -1.35 -9.13 14.82
N VAL A 293 -1.78 -9.13 16.08
CA VAL A 293 -1.06 -9.81 17.17
C VAL A 293 -0.98 -11.31 16.91
N GLY A 294 -2.09 -11.95 16.56
CA GLY A 294 -2.12 -13.39 16.28
C GLY A 294 -1.23 -13.77 15.09
N THR A 295 -1.33 -13.02 13.99
CA THR A 295 -0.51 -13.24 12.78
C THR A 295 0.98 -13.05 13.09
N TYR A 296 1.33 -12.04 13.87
CA TYR A 296 2.72 -11.79 14.28
C TYR A 296 3.31 -12.99 15.01
N PHE A 297 2.66 -13.48 16.07
CA PHE A 297 3.17 -14.60 16.84
C PHE A 297 3.27 -15.89 16.03
N LEU A 298 2.31 -16.17 15.15
CA LEU A 298 2.37 -17.32 14.26
C LEU A 298 3.49 -17.18 13.21
N SER A 299 3.79 -15.97 12.74
CA SER A 299 4.90 -15.71 11.82
C SER A 299 6.28 -15.80 12.50
N VAL A 300 6.41 -15.28 13.73
CA VAL A 300 7.65 -15.38 14.53
C VAL A 300 8.01 -16.84 14.84
N THR A 301 6.99 -17.63 15.17
CA THR A 301 7.17 -19.07 15.48
C THR A 301 7.28 -19.94 14.21
N ASN A 302 7.25 -19.33 13.02
CA ASN A 302 7.27 -19.99 11.72
C ASN A 302 6.14 -21.03 11.53
N VAL A 303 5.03 -20.91 12.28
CA VAL A 303 3.82 -21.72 12.06
C VAL A 303 3.15 -21.33 10.74
N ILE A 304 3.16 -20.04 10.40
CA ILE A 304 2.70 -19.54 9.11
C ILE A 304 3.85 -18.91 8.33
N GLY A 305 3.78 -19.03 7.00
CA GLY A 305 4.75 -18.42 6.10
C GLY A 305 4.63 -16.89 6.06
N ARG A 306 5.77 -16.21 5.90
CA ARG A 306 5.83 -14.75 5.68
C ARG A 306 5.44 -14.41 4.24
N ILE A 307 5.08 -13.15 4.01
CA ILE A 307 4.71 -12.66 2.67
C ILE A 307 5.97 -12.49 1.82
N MET A 308 5.92 -13.04 0.62
CA MET A 308 6.98 -12.94 -0.40
C MET A 308 6.47 -12.41 -1.73
N PHE A 309 5.16 -12.39 -1.95
CA PHE A 309 4.50 -11.84 -3.14
C PHE A 309 3.36 -10.91 -2.74
N ASN A 310 3.05 -9.94 -3.60
CA ASN A 310 1.93 -9.02 -3.39
C ASN A 310 0.88 -9.22 -4.50
N PRO A 311 -0.08 -10.12 -4.34
CA PRO A 311 -1.23 -10.23 -5.23
C PRO A 311 -2.02 -8.91 -5.25
N PRO A 312 -2.83 -8.65 -6.29
CA PRO A 312 -3.72 -7.50 -6.29
C PRO A 312 -4.57 -7.45 -5.02
N TRP A 313 -4.72 -6.26 -4.45
CA TRP A 313 -5.44 -6.07 -3.17
C TRP A 313 -6.91 -6.52 -3.21
N THR A 314 -7.51 -6.56 -4.42
CA THR A 314 -8.86 -7.07 -4.67
C THR A 314 -8.95 -8.60 -4.79
N THR A 315 -7.84 -9.32 -4.64
CA THR A 315 -7.87 -10.78 -4.66
C THR A 315 -8.68 -11.30 -3.47
N PRO A 316 -9.65 -12.22 -3.68
CA PRO A 316 -10.46 -12.74 -2.60
C PRO A 316 -9.65 -13.31 -1.43
N PRO A 317 -10.12 -13.14 -0.17
CA PRO A 317 -9.50 -13.75 1.00
C PRO A 317 -9.18 -15.23 0.81
N PHE A 318 -8.20 -15.75 1.51
CA PHE A 318 -7.65 -17.10 1.41
C PHE A 318 -6.83 -17.34 0.14
N ILE A 319 -7.34 -16.98 -1.05
CA ILE A 319 -6.59 -17.05 -2.31
C ILE A 319 -5.41 -16.06 -2.27
N ASN A 320 -5.66 -14.83 -1.81
CA ASN A 320 -4.61 -13.83 -1.65
C ASN A 320 -3.52 -14.31 -0.67
N THR A 321 -3.92 -14.87 0.47
CA THR A 321 -2.97 -15.39 1.47
C THR A 321 -2.16 -16.56 0.92
N TYR A 322 -2.82 -17.49 0.22
CA TYR A 322 -2.15 -18.63 -0.44
C TYR A 322 -1.08 -18.15 -1.42
N LEU A 323 -1.43 -17.22 -2.30
CA LEU A 323 -0.49 -16.66 -3.29
C LEU A 323 0.62 -15.83 -2.64
N ALA A 324 0.27 -14.99 -1.67
CA ALA A 324 1.23 -14.10 -1.01
C ALA A 324 2.32 -14.85 -0.22
N THR A 325 1.96 -16.00 0.37
CA THR A 325 2.86 -16.82 1.19
C THR A 325 3.47 -18.00 0.44
N GLY A 326 3.38 -18.01 -0.90
CA GLY A 326 3.97 -19.09 -1.72
C GLY A 326 3.34 -20.46 -1.49
N GLY A 327 2.03 -20.52 -1.23
CA GLY A 327 1.29 -21.78 -1.05
C GLY A 327 1.27 -22.31 0.38
N ASN A 328 1.56 -21.48 1.38
CA ASN A 328 1.58 -21.90 2.77
C ASN A 328 0.18 -22.22 3.31
N ILE A 329 -0.15 -23.51 3.42
CA ILE A 329 -1.47 -23.98 3.90
C ILE A 329 -1.76 -23.54 5.34
N PRO A 330 -0.80 -23.60 6.32
CA PRO A 330 -1.06 -23.05 7.65
C PRO A 330 -1.49 -21.57 7.65
N ALA A 331 -0.94 -20.74 6.75
CA ALA A 331 -1.35 -19.34 6.62
C ALA A 331 -2.80 -19.22 6.11
N VAL A 332 -3.23 -20.08 5.21
CA VAL A 332 -4.64 -20.14 4.74
C VAL A 332 -5.56 -20.58 5.86
N LEU A 333 -5.19 -21.59 6.63
CA LEU A 333 -5.98 -22.03 7.79
C LEU A 333 -6.10 -20.92 8.84
N TRP A 334 -5.01 -20.17 9.08
CA TRP A 334 -5.03 -18.97 9.93
C TRP A 334 -5.98 -17.90 9.37
N SER A 335 -6.02 -17.70 8.07
CA SER A 335 -6.94 -16.74 7.44
C SER A 335 -8.41 -17.13 7.66
N ILE A 336 -8.73 -18.43 7.60
CA ILE A 336 -10.07 -18.94 7.91
C ILE A 336 -10.39 -18.69 9.40
N ALA A 337 -9.47 -19.03 10.29
CA ALA A 337 -9.61 -18.76 11.73
C ALA A 337 -9.77 -17.25 12.01
N SER A 338 -9.03 -16.41 11.32
CA SER A 338 -9.12 -14.95 11.42
C SER A 338 -10.50 -14.42 11.03
N LEU A 339 -11.11 -14.97 9.99
CA LEU A 339 -12.49 -14.63 9.64
C LEU A 339 -13.47 -15.03 10.74
N LEU A 340 -13.32 -16.22 11.33
CA LEU A 340 -14.16 -16.66 12.45
C LEU A 340 -13.97 -15.77 13.68
N ILE A 341 -12.73 -15.38 13.99
CA ILE A 341 -12.42 -14.40 15.05
C ILE A 341 -13.12 -13.07 14.76
N SER A 342 -13.07 -12.58 13.52
CA SER A 342 -13.78 -11.37 13.10
C SER A 342 -15.28 -11.49 13.35
N VAL A 343 -15.92 -12.58 12.93
CA VAL A 343 -17.35 -12.85 13.19
C VAL A 343 -17.64 -12.78 14.69
N ALA A 344 -16.82 -13.42 15.51
CA ALA A 344 -17.01 -13.48 16.96
C ALA A 344 -16.85 -12.10 17.62
N ILE A 345 -15.84 -11.31 17.22
CA ILE A 345 -15.62 -9.97 17.77
C ILE A 345 -16.76 -9.02 17.39
N TYR A 346 -17.24 -9.05 16.14
CA TYR A 346 -18.34 -8.19 15.69
C TYR A 346 -19.69 -8.58 16.29
N TYR A 347 -19.90 -9.84 16.64
CA TYR A 347 -21.20 -10.36 17.07
C TYR A 347 -21.86 -9.60 18.23
N PRO A 348 -21.21 -9.37 19.37
CA PRO A 348 -21.84 -8.66 20.50
C PRO A 348 -22.22 -7.22 20.14
N PHE A 349 -21.37 -6.50 19.43
CA PHE A 349 -21.64 -5.11 19.03
C PHE A 349 -22.75 -5.02 17.99
N PHE A 350 -22.77 -5.96 17.04
CA PHE A 350 -23.87 -6.08 16.09
C PHE A 350 -25.21 -6.35 16.80
N LYS A 351 -25.21 -7.19 17.83
CA LYS A 351 -26.42 -7.48 18.63
C LYS A 351 -26.92 -6.24 19.39
N ILE A 352 -26.04 -5.38 19.87
CA ILE A 352 -26.43 -4.09 20.48
C ILE A 352 -27.12 -3.22 19.43
N SER A 353 -26.55 -3.06 18.25
CA SER A 353 -27.15 -2.30 17.16
C SER A 353 -28.48 -2.88 16.67
N GLU A 354 -28.60 -4.22 16.65
CA GLU A 354 -29.85 -4.89 16.28
C GLU A 354 -30.98 -4.62 17.28
N ARG A 355 -30.67 -4.50 18.58
CA ARG A 355 -31.63 -4.14 19.65
C ARG A 355 -32.07 -2.69 19.55
N SER A 356 -31.13 -1.77 19.35
CA SER A 356 -31.41 -0.34 19.21
C SER A 356 -32.40 -0.08 18.06
N LEU A 357 -32.20 -0.68 16.89
CA LEU A 357 -33.12 -0.56 15.77
C LEU A 357 -34.54 -1.09 16.13
N THR A 358 -34.63 -2.13 16.97
CA THR A 358 -35.92 -2.70 17.39
C THR A 358 -36.69 -1.72 18.30
N GLU A 359 -35.97 -1.00 19.15
CA GLU A 359 -36.57 -0.01 20.04
C GLU A 359 -37.06 1.21 19.26
N GLU A 360 -36.30 1.69 18.28
CA GLU A 360 -36.68 2.76 17.36
C GLU A 360 -37.93 2.40 16.55
N GLU A 361 -37.98 1.18 15.98
CA GLU A 361 -39.13 0.69 15.22
C GLU A 361 -40.40 0.63 16.09
N LYS A 362 -40.29 0.21 17.36
CA LYS A 362 -41.40 0.19 18.32
C LYS A 362 -41.85 1.60 18.67
N GLY A 363 -40.92 2.50 18.99
CA GLY A 363 -41.23 3.89 19.29
C GLY A 363 -41.95 4.63 18.18
N VAL A 364 -41.58 4.38 16.91
CA VAL A 364 -42.28 4.93 15.74
C VAL A 364 -43.69 4.35 15.59
N THR A 365 -43.84 3.03 15.83
CA THR A 365 -45.16 2.36 15.76
C THR A 365 -46.10 2.89 16.83
N ASP A 366 -45.60 3.02 18.06
CA ASP A 366 -46.38 3.54 19.18
C ASP A 366 -46.79 5.03 18.98
N ALA A 367 -45.87 5.83 18.42
CA ALA A 367 -46.15 7.25 18.10
C ALA A 367 -47.18 7.40 16.96
N VAL A 368 -47.19 6.50 15.97
CA VAL A 368 -48.18 6.48 14.90
C VAL A 368 -49.55 6.03 15.42
N ALA A 369 -49.59 5.01 16.29
CA ALA A 369 -50.83 4.55 16.92
C ALA A 369 -51.47 5.65 17.78
N ALA A 370 -50.67 6.37 18.59
CA ALA A 370 -51.14 7.46 19.41
C ALA A 370 -51.67 8.68 18.59
N LYS A 371 -51.21 8.86 17.36
CA LYS A 371 -51.71 9.91 16.46
C LYS A 371 -52.95 9.51 15.65
N GLY A 372 -53.23 8.21 15.55
CA GLY A 372 -54.42 7.71 14.85
C GLY A 372 -55.66 7.59 15.74
N GLU A 373 -55.53 7.82 17.06
CA GLU A 373 -56.62 7.78 18.02
C GLU A 373 -57.19 9.20 18.35
N ASN A 374 -56.65 10.26 17.76
CA ASN A 374 -57.16 11.64 17.82
C ASN A 374 -57.74 12.07 16.46
#